data_b5efaded6e45ce6731f2a08e05086336
#
_entry.id   b5efaded6e45ce6731f2a08e05086336
#
_cell.length_a   1.000
_cell.length_b   1.000
_cell.length_c   1.000
_cell.angle_alpha   90.00
_cell.angle_beta   90.00
_cell.angle_gamma   90.00
#
_symmetry.space_group_name_H-M   'P 1'
#
loop_
_entity.id
_entity.type
_entity.pdbx_description
1 polymer ?
#
loop_
_entity_poly.entity_id
_entity_poly.type
_entity_poly.pdbx_seq_one_letter_code
_entity_poly.pdbx_strand_id
1 'polypeptide(L)'
;MDEPNGDTSDIVYSYKASLMGGAWILRLAPDGLHWSIGALSGNVPYAGIRRIRLSFRPVTMQSYRFLAEIWGDRGPKISIASASWKSLMEQERQDEAYRQFITALHERIAAAGGKPELKAGAVPLLYWPGVAIFAALCIMGVSLAFRSMELGENAIGQPMDWGQRAAILVLVVMFFWLIWQMGSFFKRNMPRRYSLDAIPADLLPKTANAPAT
;
A
#
# COMPACT_ATOMS: atom_id res chain seq x y z
N MET A 1 -30.46 -27.79 -27.48
CA MET A 1 -29.00 -28.05 -27.28
C MET A 1 -28.35 -26.71 -27.40
N ASP A 2 -28.55 -25.86 -26.37
CA ASP A 2 -28.03 -24.50 -26.34
C ASP A 2 -26.74 -24.50 -25.53
N GLU A 3 -25.61 -24.29 -26.22
CA GLU A 3 -24.36 -23.94 -25.57
C GLU A 3 -24.52 -22.58 -24.88
N PRO A 4 -24.21 -22.45 -23.61
CA PRO A 4 -24.07 -21.14 -22.99
C PRO A 4 -22.72 -20.57 -23.42
N ASN A 5 -22.75 -19.80 -24.51
CA ASN A 5 -21.67 -18.95 -24.94
C ASN A 5 -21.54 -17.77 -23.96
N GLY A 6 -20.52 -17.78 -23.16
CA GLY A 6 -20.24 -16.73 -22.17
C GLY A 6 -18.93 -17.05 -21.49
N ASP A 7 -17.81 -16.90 -22.23
CA ASP A 7 -16.44 -16.94 -21.70
C ASP A 7 -16.23 -15.75 -20.72
N THR A 8 -16.89 -15.81 -19.59
CA THR A 8 -16.53 -15.02 -18.42
C THR A 8 -15.57 -15.88 -17.61
N SER A 9 -14.34 -15.97 -18.09
CA SER A 9 -13.26 -16.63 -17.36
C SER A 9 -13.21 -16.06 -15.93
N ASP A 10 -13.50 -16.92 -14.96
CA ASP A 10 -13.41 -16.57 -13.54
C ASP A 10 -11.98 -16.16 -13.23
N ILE A 11 -11.76 -14.90 -12.86
CA ILE A 11 -10.46 -14.42 -12.46
C ILE A 11 -10.23 -14.82 -11.01
N VAL A 12 -9.24 -15.68 -10.79
CA VAL A 12 -8.88 -16.18 -9.47
C VAL A 12 -7.59 -15.55 -8.99
N TYR A 13 -7.58 -15.07 -7.76
CA TYR A 13 -6.40 -14.54 -7.09
C TYR A 13 -6.20 -15.24 -5.74
N SER A 14 -5.00 -15.74 -5.47
CA SER A 14 -4.68 -16.38 -4.20
C SER A 14 -3.40 -15.81 -3.60
N TYR A 15 -3.41 -15.62 -2.27
CA TYR A 15 -2.25 -15.14 -1.54
C TYR A 15 -2.32 -15.55 -0.06
N LYS A 16 -1.17 -15.62 0.60
CA LYS A 16 -1.07 -15.81 2.05
C LYS A 16 -0.80 -14.47 2.73
N ALA A 17 -1.74 -14.05 3.58
CA ALA A 17 -1.61 -12.80 4.35
C ALA A 17 -0.59 -12.92 5.49
N SER A 18 -0.40 -14.13 6.04
CA SER A 18 0.57 -14.46 7.09
C SER A 18 1.07 -15.89 6.94
N LEU A 19 2.18 -16.21 7.58
CA LEU A 19 2.77 -17.56 7.55
C LEU A 19 1.90 -18.61 8.24
N MET A 20 1.22 -18.23 9.33
CA MET A 20 0.41 -19.14 10.14
C MET A 20 -1.05 -19.18 9.69
N GLY A 21 -1.47 -18.31 8.78
CA GLY A 21 -2.84 -18.25 8.27
C GLY A 21 -3.07 -19.10 7.03
N GLY A 22 -4.32 -19.50 6.80
CA GLY A 22 -4.74 -20.09 5.54
C GLY A 22 -4.51 -19.14 4.36
N ALA A 23 -4.34 -19.70 3.16
CA ALA A 23 -4.32 -18.89 1.94
C ALA A 23 -5.72 -18.29 1.70
N TRP A 24 -5.76 -17.03 1.34
CA TRP A 24 -6.95 -16.41 0.78
C TRP A 24 -7.08 -16.81 -0.67
N ILE A 25 -8.24 -17.28 -1.05
CA ILE A 25 -8.61 -17.55 -2.44
C ILE A 25 -9.79 -16.64 -2.75
N LEU A 26 -9.62 -15.82 -3.76
CA LEU A 26 -10.59 -14.81 -4.20
C LEU A 26 -10.94 -15.11 -5.66
N ARG A 27 -12.22 -15.14 -5.97
CA ARG A 27 -12.73 -15.41 -7.30
C ARG A 27 -13.76 -14.36 -7.69
N LEU A 28 -13.55 -13.74 -8.82
CA LEU A 28 -14.54 -12.88 -9.45
C LEU A 28 -15.47 -13.77 -10.28
N ALA A 29 -16.65 -14.06 -9.75
CA ALA A 29 -17.71 -14.79 -10.44
C ALA A 29 -18.76 -13.82 -11.01
N PRO A 30 -19.68 -14.25 -11.88
CA PRO A 30 -20.73 -13.38 -12.43
C PRO A 30 -21.65 -12.76 -11.37
N ASP A 31 -21.90 -13.46 -10.26
CA ASP A 31 -22.79 -13.07 -9.16
C ASP A 31 -22.13 -12.23 -8.08
N GLY A 32 -20.76 -12.18 -8.03
CA GLY A 32 -20.06 -11.41 -7.01
C GLY A 32 -18.63 -11.84 -6.77
N LEU A 33 -18.04 -11.23 -5.74
CA LEU A 33 -16.72 -11.57 -5.21
C LEU A 33 -16.85 -12.73 -4.22
N HIS A 34 -16.43 -13.92 -4.63
CA HIS A 34 -16.31 -15.08 -3.75
C HIS A 34 -14.94 -15.06 -3.06
N TRP A 35 -14.95 -15.39 -1.78
CA TRP A 35 -13.73 -15.48 -0.98
C TRP A 35 -13.74 -16.75 -0.13
N SER A 36 -12.57 -17.34 0.08
CA SER A 36 -12.37 -18.43 1.02
C SER A 36 -11.03 -18.28 1.73
N ILE A 37 -11.01 -18.71 2.99
CA ILE A 37 -9.82 -18.83 3.83
C ILE A 37 -9.96 -20.02 4.76
N GLY A 38 -9.15 -21.04 4.54
CA GLY A 38 -9.31 -22.33 5.25
C GLY A 38 -10.72 -22.91 5.06
N ALA A 39 -11.46 -23.11 6.14
CA ALA A 39 -12.83 -23.62 6.13
C ALA A 39 -13.91 -22.53 5.99
N LEU A 40 -13.52 -21.26 6.05
CA LEU A 40 -14.46 -20.15 5.93
C LEU A 40 -14.56 -19.70 4.47
N SER A 41 -15.79 -19.45 4.02
CA SER A 41 -16.04 -18.90 2.68
C SER A 41 -17.27 -17.99 2.69
N GLY A 42 -17.38 -17.18 1.66
CA GLY A 42 -18.53 -16.31 1.49
C GLY A 42 -18.55 -15.67 0.11
N ASN A 43 -19.65 -14.99 -0.18
CA ASN A 43 -19.85 -14.22 -1.39
C ASN A 43 -20.31 -12.81 -1.04
N VAL A 44 -19.79 -11.83 -1.76
CA VAL A 44 -20.19 -10.42 -1.68
C VAL A 44 -20.65 -10.00 -3.08
N PRO A 45 -21.97 -9.78 -3.29
CA PRO A 45 -22.46 -9.26 -4.56
C PRO A 45 -21.80 -7.92 -4.89
N TYR A 46 -21.49 -7.64 -6.15
CA TYR A 46 -20.79 -6.41 -6.56
C TYR A 46 -21.56 -5.15 -6.15
N ALA A 47 -22.88 -5.16 -6.25
CA ALA A 47 -23.74 -4.05 -5.80
C ALA A 47 -23.76 -3.90 -4.26
N GLY A 48 -23.41 -4.96 -3.51
CA GLY A 48 -23.33 -4.96 -2.04
C GLY A 48 -21.98 -4.49 -1.50
N ILE A 49 -21.01 -4.17 -2.36
CA ILE A 49 -19.75 -3.61 -1.93
C ILE A 49 -19.96 -2.15 -1.55
N ARG A 50 -19.70 -1.81 -0.28
CA ARG A 50 -19.95 -0.48 0.29
C ARG A 50 -18.72 0.43 0.22
N ARG A 51 -17.54 -0.16 0.37
CA ARG A 51 -16.28 0.61 0.41
C ARG A 51 -15.12 -0.20 -0.12
N ILE A 52 -14.26 0.48 -0.86
CA ILE A 52 -12.94 -0.03 -1.24
C ILE A 52 -11.90 1.01 -0.83
N ARG A 53 -10.83 0.55 -0.20
CA ARG A 53 -9.66 1.39 0.10
C ARG A 53 -8.42 0.76 -0.50
N LEU A 54 -7.73 1.53 -1.33
CA LEU A 54 -6.42 1.18 -1.85
C LEU A 54 -5.35 1.91 -1.04
N SER A 55 -4.32 1.22 -0.60
CA SER A 55 -3.21 1.80 0.15
C SER A 55 -1.89 1.13 -0.20
N PHE A 56 -0.81 1.86 0.00
CA PHE A 56 0.55 1.37 -0.16
C PHE A 56 1.18 1.19 1.22
N ARG A 57 1.69 -0.01 1.51
CA ARG A 57 2.32 -0.30 2.80
C ARG A 57 3.73 -0.84 2.58
N PRO A 58 4.78 -0.15 3.01
CA PRO A 58 6.10 -0.75 3.11
C PRO A 58 6.05 -1.85 4.18
N VAL A 59 6.62 -3.00 3.88
CA VAL A 59 6.73 -4.13 4.82
C VAL A 59 8.10 -4.11 5.46
N THR A 60 9.13 -3.86 4.65
CA THR A 60 10.52 -3.64 5.04
C THR A 60 11.10 -2.55 4.15
N MET A 61 12.35 -2.12 4.38
CA MET A 61 13.04 -1.17 3.48
C MET A 61 13.17 -1.70 2.03
N GLN A 62 13.14 -3.02 1.84
CA GLN A 62 13.31 -3.68 0.54
C GLN A 62 12.00 -4.24 -0.03
N SER A 63 10.95 -4.42 0.78
CA SER A 63 9.68 -4.97 0.34
C SER A 63 8.52 -4.02 0.62
N TYR A 64 7.67 -3.88 -0.37
CA TYR A 64 6.45 -3.10 -0.29
C TYR A 64 5.29 -3.93 -0.84
N ARG A 65 4.10 -3.65 -0.36
CA ARG A 65 2.87 -4.26 -0.86
C ARG A 65 1.80 -3.22 -1.11
N PHE A 66 1.06 -3.44 -2.17
CA PHE A 66 -0.20 -2.77 -2.39
C PHE A 66 -1.28 -3.55 -1.66
N LEU A 67 -2.21 -2.85 -1.06
CA LEU A 67 -3.28 -3.43 -0.26
C LEU A 67 -4.61 -2.83 -0.70
N ALA A 68 -5.56 -3.70 -1.06
CA ALA A 68 -6.95 -3.35 -1.25
C ALA A 68 -7.76 -3.92 -0.08
N GLU A 69 -8.53 -3.07 0.57
CA GLU A 69 -9.46 -3.45 1.62
C GLU A 69 -10.87 -3.23 1.11
N ILE A 70 -11.71 -4.24 1.22
CA ILE A 70 -13.08 -4.26 0.69
C ILE A 70 -14.04 -4.53 1.85
N TRP A 71 -15.08 -3.72 1.94
CA TRP A 71 -16.18 -3.89 2.89
C TRP A 71 -17.47 -4.09 2.11
N GLY A 72 -18.12 -5.23 2.35
CA GLY A 72 -19.46 -5.52 1.86
C GLY A 72 -20.54 -5.06 2.84
N ASP A 73 -21.78 -5.24 2.48
CA ASP A 73 -22.95 -5.04 3.34
C ASP A 73 -22.97 -6.00 4.51
N ARG A 74 -22.50 -7.21 4.29
CA ARG A 74 -22.43 -8.30 5.24
C ARG A 74 -21.09 -9.03 5.12
N GLY A 75 -20.68 -9.68 6.19
CA GLY A 75 -19.45 -10.46 6.21
C GLY A 75 -18.21 -9.71 6.69
N PRO A 76 -17.06 -10.39 6.69
CA PRO A 76 -15.82 -9.81 7.16
C PRO A 76 -15.25 -8.80 6.15
N LYS A 77 -14.35 -7.94 6.64
CA LYS A 77 -13.50 -7.14 5.78
C LYS A 77 -12.54 -8.05 4.99
N ILE A 78 -12.59 -7.96 3.68
CA ILE A 78 -11.68 -8.68 2.78
C ILE A 78 -10.47 -7.79 2.53
N SER A 79 -9.28 -8.31 2.79
CA SER A 79 -8.02 -7.61 2.53
C SER A 79 -7.26 -8.36 1.43
N ILE A 80 -6.83 -7.67 0.38
CA ILE A 80 -6.12 -8.25 -0.77
C ILE A 80 -4.77 -7.59 -0.85
N ALA A 81 -3.69 -8.35 -0.77
CA ALA A 81 -2.32 -7.84 -0.83
C ALA A 81 -1.61 -8.30 -2.10
N SER A 82 -0.75 -7.45 -2.66
CA SER A 82 0.07 -7.78 -3.85
C SER A 82 1.28 -8.68 -3.54
N ALA A 83 1.46 -9.08 -2.29
CA ALA A 83 2.55 -9.94 -1.85
C ALA A 83 2.00 -11.11 -1.03
N SER A 84 2.54 -12.29 -1.27
CA SER A 84 2.21 -13.55 -0.59
C SER A 84 3.41 -14.05 0.20
N TRP A 85 3.21 -14.49 1.44
CA TRP A 85 4.27 -15.09 2.24
C TRP A 85 4.59 -16.52 1.76
N LYS A 86 5.86 -16.78 1.43
CA LYS A 86 6.39 -18.11 1.15
C LYS A 86 7.07 -18.73 2.37
N SER A 87 7.87 -17.94 3.08
CA SER A 87 8.63 -18.36 4.27
C SER A 87 8.76 -17.19 5.26
N LEU A 88 9.43 -17.43 6.42
CA LEU A 88 9.66 -16.42 7.46
C LEU A 88 10.36 -15.15 6.95
N MET A 89 11.17 -15.26 5.90
CA MET A 89 11.93 -14.14 5.35
C MET A 89 11.62 -13.86 3.88
N GLU A 90 10.76 -14.65 3.24
CA GLU A 90 10.51 -14.54 1.81
C GLU A 90 9.05 -14.22 1.51
N GLN A 91 8.85 -13.11 0.80
CA GLN A 91 7.58 -12.73 0.21
C GLN A 91 7.68 -12.79 -1.31
N GLU A 92 6.75 -13.48 -1.92
CA GLU A 92 6.58 -13.46 -3.37
C GLU A 92 5.70 -12.28 -3.77
N ARG A 93 6.18 -11.50 -4.74
CA ARG A 93 5.41 -10.41 -5.32
C ARG A 93 4.51 -10.95 -6.43
N GLN A 94 3.23 -10.63 -6.34
CA GLN A 94 2.21 -11.01 -7.33
C GLN A 94 1.61 -9.75 -7.97
N ASP A 95 2.46 -8.80 -8.30
CA ASP A 95 2.08 -7.45 -8.71
C ASP A 95 1.15 -7.43 -9.94
N GLU A 96 1.47 -8.22 -10.95
CA GLU A 96 0.67 -8.27 -12.18
C GLU A 96 -0.71 -8.91 -11.94
N ALA A 97 -0.75 -10.07 -11.28
CA ALA A 97 -2.00 -10.74 -10.95
C ALA A 97 -2.89 -9.89 -10.03
N TYR A 98 -2.29 -9.19 -9.06
CA TYR A 98 -2.99 -8.24 -8.20
C TYR A 98 -3.59 -7.10 -9.01
N ARG A 99 -2.81 -6.50 -9.91
CA ARG A 99 -3.27 -5.41 -10.77
C ARG A 99 -4.46 -5.83 -11.62
N GLN A 100 -4.33 -6.95 -12.33
CA GLN A 100 -5.40 -7.51 -13.16
C GLN A 100 -6.67 -7.78 -12.33
N PHE A 101 -6.52 -8.41 -11.17
CA PHE A 101 -7.63 -8.71 -10.29
C PHE A 101 -8.36 -7.44 -9.79
N ILE A 102 -7.62 -6.43 -9.34
CA ILE A 102 -8.21 -5.18 -8.84
C ILE A 102 -8.88 -4.40 -9.97
N THR A 103 -8.29 -4.35 -11.15
CA THR A 103 -8.90 -3.68 -12.32
C THR A 103 -10.20 -4.37 -12.72
N ALA A 104 -10.19 -5.69 -12.88
CA ALA A 104 -11.39 -6.45 -13.22
C ALA A 104 -12.49 -6.36 -12.15
N LEU A 105 -12.11 -6.31 -10.87
CA LEU A 105 -13.06 -6.08 -9.78
C LEU A 105 -13.79 -4.74 -9.93
N HIS A 106 -13.07 -3.65 -10.23
CA HIS A 106 -13.67 -2.32 -10.43
C HIS A 106 -14.60 -2.30 -11.64
N GLU A 107 -14.20 -2.93 -12.75
CA GLU A 107 -15.02 -3.08 -13.95
C GLU A 107 -16.32 -3.82 -13.67
N ARG A 108 -16.26 -4.95 -12.95
CA ARG A 108 -17.45 -5.73 -12.59
C ARG A 108 -18.38 -4.97 -11.62
N ILE A 109 -17.83 -4.21 -10.68
CA ILE A 109 -18.63 -3.33 -9.81
C ILE A 109 -19.32 -2.24 -10.62
N ALA A 110 -18.63 -1.63 -11.57
CA ALA A 110 -19.22 -0.62 -12.45
C ALA A 110 -20.32 -1.22 -13.32
N ALA A 111 -20.10 -2.38 -13.92
CA ALA A 111 -21.10 -3.10 -14.73
C ALA A 111 -22.34 -3.51 -13.91
N ALA A 112 -22.17 -3.84 -12.64
CA ALA A 112 -23.29 -4.17 -11.73
C ALA A 112 -24.01 -2.92 -11.17
N GLY A 113 -23.62 -1.70 -11.58
CA GLY A 113 -24.21 -0.44 -11.08
C GLY A 113 -23.87 -0.15 -9.61
N GLY A 114 -22.86 -0.81 -9.05
CA GLY A 114 -22.39 -0.58 -7.69
C GLY A 114 -21.83 0.83 -7.51
N LYS A 115 -22.07 1.44 -6.35
CA LYS A 115 -21.56 2.78 -5.99
C LYS A 115 -20.83 2.75 -4.65
N PRO A 116 -19.70 2.03 -4.55
CA PRO A 116 -18.94 1.98 -3.32
C PRO A 116 -18.29 3.32 -3.00
N GLU A 117 -18.02 3.56 -1.72
CA GLU A 117 -17.14 4.65 -1.29
C GLU A 117 -15.69 4.26 -1.61
N LEU A 118 -15.09 4.93 -2.60
CA LEU A 118 -13.73 4.65 -3.06
C LEU A 118 -12.73 5.58 -2.38
N LYS A 119 -11.83 5.00 -1.60
CA LYS A 119 -10.79 5.70 -0.85
C LYS A 119 -9.39 5.25 -1.27
N ALA A 120 -8.51 6.19 -1.43
CA ALA A 120 -7.10 5.99 -1.69
C ALA A 120 -6.26 6.48 -0.50
N GLY A 121 -5.17 5.78 -0.22
CA GLY A 121 -4.23 6.16 0.81
C GLY A 121 -4.58 5.69 2.22
N ALA A 122 -3.87 6.25 3.20
CA ALA A 122 -4.00 5.90 4.61
C ALA A 122 -5.28 6.47 5.24
N VAL A 123 -5.59 6.00 6.44
CA VAL A 123 -6.68 6.57 7.25
C VAL A 123 -6.30 7.99 7.66
N PRO A 124 -7.15 9.03 7.40
CA PRO A 124 -6.80 10.42 7.70
C PRO A 124 -6.40 10.65 9.16
N LEU A 125 -7.06 9.97 10.10
CA LEU A 125 -6.78 10.08 11.54
C LEU A 125 -5.36 9.64 11.92
N LEU A 126 -4.74 8.74 11.16
CA LEU A 126 -3.36 8.29 11.37
C LEU A 126 -2.37 9.06 10.48
N TYR A 127 -2.82 9.46 9.30
CA TYR A 127 -1.98 10.13 8.31
C TYR A 127 -1.52 11.52 8.78
N TRP A 128 -2.45 12.39 9.18
CA TRP A 128 -2.12 13.77 9.54
C TRP A 128 -1.24 13.90 10.79
N PRO A 129 -1.50 13.17 11.89
CA PRO A 129 -0.56 13.14 13.00
C PRO A 129 0.81 12.61 12.61
N GLY A 130 0.87 11.57 11.77
CA GLY A 130 2.13 11.04 11.25
C GLY A 130 2.93 12.07 10.47
N VAL A 131 2.28 12.85 9.59
CA VAL A 131 2.90 13.95 8.85
C VAL A 131 3.39 15.06 9.80
N ALA A 132 2.59 15.43 10.79
CA ALA A 132 2.96 16.46 11.77
C ALA A 132 4.19 16.06 12.58
N ILE A 133 4.22 14.83 13.11
CA ILE A 133 5.37 14.30 13.85
C ILE A 133 6.61 14.27 12.95
N PHE A 134 6.46 13.78 11.72
CA PHE A 134 7.56 13.74 10.76
C PHE A 134 8.12 15.14 10.45
N ALA A 135 7.23 16.12 10.21
CA ALA A 135 7.64 17.51 9.98
C ALA A 135 8.37 18.10 11.21
N ALA A 136 7.86 17.85 12.42
CA ALA A 136 8.52 18.30 13.65
C ALA A 136 9.92 17.69 13.82
N LEU A 137 10.07 16.39 13.54
CA LEU A 137 11.37 15.71 13.57
C LEU A 137 12.34 16.28 12.52
N CYS A 138 11.84 16.62 11.33
CA CYS A 138 12.64 17.25 10.28
C CYS A 138 13.14 18.63 10.72
N ILE A 139 12.26 19.47 11.27
CA ILE A 139 12.63 20.80 11.76
C ILE A 139 13.64 20.70 12.88
N MET A 140 13.41 19.79 13.84
CA MET A 140 14.34 19.56 14.95
C MET A 140 15.71 19.08 14.47
N GLY A 141 15.76 18.12 13.55
CA GLY A 141 17.03 17.61 12.99
C GLY A 141 17.81 18.67 12.23
N VAL A 142 17.13 19.46 11.41
CA VAL A 142 17.76 20.59 10.69
C VAL A 142 18.28 21.64 11.69
N SER A 143 17.48 22.02 12.69
CA SER A 143 17.88 23.00 13.71
C SER A 143 19.10 22.53 14.52
N LEU A 144 19.14 21.25 14.90
CA LEU A 144 20.30 20.67 15.59
C LEU A 144 21.56 20.67 14.70
N ALA A 145 21.41 20.33 13.42
CA ALA A 145 22.53 20.33 12.47
C ALA A 145 23.10 21.76 12.30
N PHE A 146 22.24 22.78 12.11
CA PHE A 146 22.67 24.18 12.04
C PHE A 146 23.39 24.62 13.32
N ARG A 147 22.80 24.36 14.47
CA ARG A 147 23.38 24.73 15.75
C ARG A 147 24.77 24.11 16.00
N SER A 148 24.93 22.82 15.67
CA SER A 148 26.24 22.17 15.80
C SER A 148 27.29 22.73 14.83
N MET A 149 26.89 23.20 13.65
CA MET A 149 27.80 23.83 12.69
C MET A 149 28.22 25.25 13.14
N GLU A 150 27.28 26.05 13.68
CA GLU A 150 27.57 27.40 14.15
C GLU A 150 28.48 27.43 15.39
N LEU A 151 28.24 26.53 16.34
CA LEU A 151 29.02 26.49 17.58
C LEU A 151 30.43 25.92 17.38
N GLY A 152 30.64 25.12 16.33
CA GLY A 152 31.93 24.42 16.12
C GLY A 152 32.33 23.49 17.26
N GLU A 153 31.43 23.24 18.18
CA GLU A 153 31.59 22.48 19.41
C GLU A 153 30.70 21.22 19.40
N ASN A 154 31.16 20.16 20.02
CA ASN A 154 30.36 18.97 20.24
C ASN A 154 29.31 19.17 21.35
N ALA A 155 28.47 18.19 21.61
CA ALA A 155 27.41 18.24 22.63
C ALA A 155 27.96 18.49 24.08
N ILE A 156 29.27 18.41 24.29
CA ILE A 156 29.95 18.61 25.59
C ILE A 156 30.70 19.95 25.63
N GLY A 157 30.54 20.81 24.59
CA GLY A 157 31.20 22.14 24.54
C GLY A 157 32.69 22.08 24.20
N GLN A 158 33.18 21.00 23.60
CA GLN A 158 34.57 20.87 23.14
C GLN A 158 34.66 21.17 21.64
N PRO A 159 35.76 21.80 21.15
CA PRO A 159 35.94 22.04 19.74
C PRO A 159 35.94 20.73 18.95
N MET A 160 35.14 20.66 17.90
CA MET A 160 35.01 19.47 17.05
C MET A 160 36.24 19.25 16.20
N ASP A 161 36.79 18.03 16.26
CA ASP A 161 37.82 17.58 15.32
C ASP A 161 37.20 17.34 13.92
N TRP A 162 38.08 17.11 12.94
CA TRP A 162 37.65 16.89 11.55
C TRP A 162 36.82 15.59 11.40
N GLY A 163 37.12 14.54 12.20
CA GLY A 163 36.38 13.27 12.18
C GLY A 163 34.94 13.46 12.64
N GLN A 164 34.75 14.24 13.72
CA GLN A 164 33.40 14.58 14.22
C GLN A 164 32.59 15.39 13.20
N ARG A 165 33.24 16.36 12.51
CA ARG A 165 32.59 17.13 11.44
C ARG A 165 32.19 16.25 10.26
N ALA A 166 33.04 15.30 9.86
CA ALA A 166 32.75 14.33 8.82
C ALA A 166 31.59 13.41 9.22
N ALA A 167 31.54 12.94 10.47
CA ALA A 167 30.44 12.13 10.98
C ALA A 167 29.10 12.89 10.96
N ILE A 168 29.09 14.16 11.36
CA ILE A 168 27.88 15.00 11.27
C ILE A 168 27.44 15.15 9.82
N LEU A 169 28.35 15.38 8.88
CA LEU A 169 28.02 15.48 7.46
C LEU A 169 27.35 14.20 6.95
N VAL A 170 27.89 13.03 7.30
CA VAL A 170 27.29 11.73 6.94
C VAL A 170 25.89 11.60 7.54
N LEU A 171 25.69 11.95 8.80
CA LEU A 171 24.38 11.92 9.45
C LEU A 171 23.38 12.87 8.78
N VAL A 172 23.81 14.06 8.37
CA VAL A 172 22.98 15.02 7.64
C VAL A 172 22.56 14.45 6.28
N VAL A 173 23.50 13.87 5.52
CA VAL A 173 23.20 13.24 4.22
C VAL A 173 22.22 12.09 4.40
N MET A 174 22.46 11.22 5.39
CA MET A 174 21.57 10.10 5.71
C MET A 174 20.16 10.60 6.14
N PHE A 175 20.09 11.69 6.90
CA PHE A 175 18.84 12.30 7.32
C PHE A 175 18.05 12.85 6.12
N PHE A 176 18.68 13.56 5.19
CA PHE A 176 18.02 14.02 3.96
C PHE A 176 17.56 12.86 3.08
N TRP A 177 18.33 11.79 3.01
CA TRP A 177 17.93 10.58 2.32
C TRP A 177 16.68 9.96 2.95
N LEU A 178 16.61 9.88 4.29
CA LEU A 178 15.42 9.42 5.01
C LEU A 178 14.21 10.31 4.77
N ILE A 179 14.39 11.64 4.77
CA ILE A 179 13.31 12.60 4.45
C ILE A 179 12.76 12.33 3.05
N TRP A 180 13.63 12.15 2.07
CA TRP A 180 13.20 11.84 0.70
C TRP A 180 12.45 10.51 0.61
N GLN A 181 12.95 9.48 1.26
CA GLN A 181 12.32 8.16 1.34
C GLN A 181 10.92 8.24 1.98
N MET A 182 10.82 8.86 3.14
CA MET A 182 9.56 9.02 3.86
C MET A 182 8.58 9.95 3.14
N GLY A 183 9.07 11.01 2.51
CA GLY A 183 8.26 11.92 1.71
C GLY A 183 7.53 11.20 0.57
N SER A 184 8.19 10.28 -0.10
CA SER A 184 7.59 9.45 -1.15
C SER A 184 6.48 8.54 -0.60
N PHE A 185 6.64 8.00 0.61
CA PHE A 185 5.63 7.22 1.30
C PHE A 185 4.39 8.07 1.63
N PHE A 186 4.59 9.26 2.23
CA PHE A 186 3.48 10.14 2.54
C PHE A 186 2.74 10.60 1.29
N LYS A 187 3.45 10.95 0.22
CA LYS A 187 2.85 11.35 -1.05
C LYS A 187 1.94 10.25 -1.62
N ARG A 188 2.38 9.00 -1.63
CA ARG A 188 1.58 7.85 -2.13
C ARG A 188 0.38 7.55 -1.23
N ASN A 189 0.52 7.71 0.08
CA ASN A 189 -0.53 7.39 1.04
C ASN A 189 -1.40 8.57 1.44
N MET A 190 -1.32 9.68 0.73
CA MET A 190 -2.19 10.83 0.97
C MET A 190 -3.66 10.43 0.85
N PRO A 191 -4.49 10.68 1.88
CA PRO A 191 -5.91 10.35 1.85
C PRO A 191 -6.62 11.12 0.75
N ARG A 192 -7.26 10.39 -0.17
CA ARG A 192 -8.05 10.98 -1.25
C ARG A 192 -9.18 10.04 -1.67
N ARG A 193 -10.15 10.55 -2.40
CA ARG A 193 -11.19 9.77 -3.07
C ARG A 193 -10.79 9.56 -4.51
N TYR A 194 -11.30 8.50 -5.13
CA TYR A 194 -11.13 8.23 -6.55
C TYR A 194 -12.45 7.70 -7.14
N SER A 195 -12.52 7.54 -8.45
CA SER A 195 -13.69 6.96 -9.16
C SER A 195 -13.40 5.56 -9.67
N LEU A 196 -14.44 4.79 -9.99
CA LEU A 196 -14.30 3.43 -10.54
C LEU A 196 -13.50 3.43 -11.85
N ASP A 197 -13.67 4.48 -12.68
CA ASP A 197 -13.03 4.61 -13.99
C ASP A 197 -11.59 5.13 -13.91
N ALA A 198 -11.18 5.66 -12.76
CA ALA A 198 -9.86 6.29 -12.59
C ALA A 198 -9.16 5.76 -11.33
N ILE A 199 -8.70 4.51 -11.40
CA ILE A 199 -7.92 3.90 -10.32
C ILE A 199 -6.56 4.59 -10.24
N PRO A 200 -6.11 5.06 -9.04
CA PRO A 200 -4.84 5.75 -8.90
C PRO A 200 -3.65 4.85 -9.25
N ALA A 201 -2.92 5.20 -10.30
CA ALA A 201 -1.78 4.41 -10.80
C ALA A 201 -0.64 4.26 -9.77
N ASP A 202 -0.50 5.22 -8.85
CA ASP A 202 0.49 5.18 -7.77
C ASP A 202 0.14 4.20 -6.65
N LEU A 203 -1.12 3.71 -6.59
CA LEU A 203 -1.61 2.68 -5.68
C LEU A 203 -1.83 1.32 -6.35
N LEU A 204 -1.42 1.19 -7.60
CA LEU A 204 -1.29 -0.08 -8.30
C LEU A 204 0.18 -0.38 -8.58
N PRO A 205 0.57 -1.66 -8.61
CA PRO A 205 1.90 -2.05 -9.05
C PRO A 205 2.18 -1.55 -10.47
N LYS A 206 3.41 -1.17 -10.77
CA LYS A 206 3.81 -0.86 -12.15
C LYS A 206 3.81 -2.15 -12.97
N THR A 207 3.33 -2.06 -14.20
CA THR A 207 3.46 -3.16 -15.19
C THR A 207 4.94 -3.36 -15.49
N ALA A 208 5.40 -4.61 -15.57
CA ALA A 208 6.81 -4.94 -15.83
C ALA A 208 7.34 -4.32 -17.16
N ASN A 209 6.45 -3.95 -18.08
CA ASN A 209 6.77 -3.36 -19.38
C ASN A 209 6.59 -1.84 -19.49
N ALA A 210 6.40 -1.10 -18.39
CA ALA A 210 6.38 0.35 -18.49
C ALA A 210 7.82 0.88 -18.56
N PRO A 211 8.21 1.60 -19.64
CA PRO A 211 9.53 2.22 -19.72
C PRO A 211 9.71 3.17 -18.52
N ALA A 212 10.91 3.12 -17.92
CA ALA A 212 11.29 4.04 -16.88
C ALA A 212 11.35 5.46 -17.49
N THR A 213 10.38 6.31 -17.15
CA THR A 213 10.39 7.74 -17.41
C THR A 213 10.96 8.49 -16.21
#